data_dd9b542e4080eefd417d7678c6f74e30
#
_entry.id   dd9b542e4080eefd417d7678c6f74e30
#
_cell.length_a   1.000
_cell.length_b   1.000
_cell.length_c   1.000
_cell.angle_alpha   90.00
_cell.angle_beta   90.00
_cell.angle_gamma   90.00
#
_symmetry.space_group_name_H-M   'P 1'
#
loop_
_entity.id
_entity.type
_entity.pdbx_description
1 polymer ?
#
loop_
_entity_poly.entity_id
_entity_poly.type
_entity_poly.pdbx_seq_one_letter_code
_entity_poly.pdbx_strand_id
1 'polypeptide(L)'
;MKVLLAVLVSGTVTVAVQAQAPAAPAASRTMVSASDVAAMIAKAKAERKDQPNIAQSMIQLAPYNVSLEYRASVGPAAVHETEAELFYVVDGSATLVTGGTHTESTRNGANLTGKAIQGGQSRKIAKGDFVMVPEGQAHWFSAIDGTVVLMSLHLPHAPAK
;
A
#
# COMPACT_ATOMS: atom_id res chain seq x y z
N MET A 1 -44.47 -13.98 63.13
CA MET A 1 -43.50 -14.39 62.07
C MET A 1 -44.10 -14.05 60.74
N LYS A 2 -43.59 -12.99 60.07
CA LYS A 2 -44.00 -12.64 58.67
C LYS A 2 -42.91 -13.13 57.73
N VAL A 3 -43.26 -14.05 56.86
CA VAL A 3 -42.38 -14.58 55.81
C VAL A 3 -42.51 -13.66 54.59
N LEU A 4 -41.40 -12.98 54.20
CA LEU A 4 -41.33 -12.19 52.99
C LEU A 4 -40.89 -13.13 51.82
N LEU A 5 -41.77 -13.28 50.83
CA LEU A 5 -41.48 -14.02 49.62
C LEU A 5 -40.85 -13.05 48.59
N ALA A 6 -39.55 -13.21 48.28
CA ALA A 6 -38.89 -12.44 47.25
C ALA A 6 -39.08 -13.10 45.89
N VAL A 7 -39.73 -12.40 44.97
CA VAL A 7 -39.88 -12.85 43.57
C VAL A 7 -38.69 -12.33 42.77
N LEU A 8 -37.83 -13.22 42.31
CA LEU A 8 -36.74 -12.93 41.36
C LEU A 8 -37.32 -12.90 39.93
N VAL A 9 -37.37 -11.73 39.34
CA VAL A 9 -37.69 -11.58 37.91
C VAL A 9 -36.37 -11.64 37.12
N SER A 10 -36.13 -12.76 36.45
CA SER A 10 -34.99 -12.92 35.52
C SER A 10 -35.35 -12.32 34.15
N GLY A 11 -34.88 -11.11 33.87
CA GLY A 11 -35.01 -10.50 32.57
C GLY A 11 -33.93 -11.03 31.60
N THR A 12 -34.34 -11.76 30.55
CA THR A 12 -33.49 -12.16 29.45
C THR A 12 -33.28 -10.97 28.49
N VAL A 13 -32.06 -10.44 28.45
CA VAL A 13 -31.67 -9.42 27.46
C VAL A 13 -31.35 -10.13 26.14
N THR A 14 -32.23 -10.00 25.15
CA THR A 14 -31.98 -10.49 23.78
C THR A 14 -31.16 -9.42 23.06
N VAL A 15 -29.86 -9.68 22.84
CA VAL A 15 -29.01 -8.86 21.98
C VAL A 15 -29.30 -9.21 20.52
N ALA A 16 -29.99 -8.33 19.81
CA ALA A 16 -30.19 -8.44 18.38
C ALA A 16 -28.87 -8.14 17.66
N VAL A 17 -28.21 -9.18 17.13
CA VAL A 17 -27.08 -9.03 16.21
C VAL A 17 -27.65 -8.54 14.89
N GLN A 18 -27.50 -7.24 14.60
CA GLN A 18 -27.79 -6.71 13.27
C GLN A 18 -26.69 -7.17 12.32
N ALA A 19 -27.03 -8.04 11.38
CA ALA A 19 -26.17 -8.38 10.26
C ALA A 19 -25.95 -7.12 9.41
N GLN A 20 -24.74 -6.63 9.38
CA GLN A 20 -24.36 -5.48 8.54
C GLN A 20 -24.42 -5.91 7.07
N ALA A 21 -25.22 -5.23 6.25
CA ALA A 21 -25.28 -5.51 4.82
C ALA A 21 -23.87 -5.37 4.22
N PRO A 22 -23.49 -6.25 3.26
CA PRO A 22 -22.20 -6.12 2.60
C PRO A 22 -22.06 -4.73 1.97
N ALA A 23 -20.92 -4.08 2.21
CA ALA A 23 -20.64 -2.77 1.64
C ALA A 23 -20.73 -2.86 0.11
N ALA A 24 -21.40 -1.90 -0.53
CA ALA A 24 -21.45 -1.82 -1.98
C ALA A 24 -20.01 -1.78 -2.53
N PRO A 25 -19.73 -2.48 -3.65
CA PRO A 25 -18.41 -2.43 -4.27
C PRO A 25 -18.01 -0.97 -4.53
N ALA A 26 -16.79 -0.61 -4.16
CA ALA A 26 -16.27 0.72 -4.41
C ALA A 26 -16.39 1.04 -5.90
N ALA A 27 -16.91 2.23 -6.23
CA ALA A 27 -17.06 2.65 -7.62
C ALA A 27 -15.69 2.60 -8.32
N SER A 28 -15.63 1.96 -9.50
CA SER A 28 -14.40 1.89 -10.28
C SER A 28 -13.98 3.29 -10.71
N ARG A 29 -12.71 3.64 -10.46
CA ARG A 29 -12.09 4.89 -10.91
C ARG A 29 -11.08 4.56 -11.99
N THR A 30 -11.32 4.96 -13.22
CA THR A 30 -10.52 4.64 -14.40
C THR A 30 -9.72 5.81 -14.94
N MET A 31 -9.89 7.01 -14.36
CA MET A 31 -9.22 8.23 -14.79
C MET A 31 -8.86 9.12 -13.61
N VAL A 32 -7.70 9.75 -13.69
CA VAL A 32 -7.23 10.81 -12.79
C VAL A 32 -6.66 11.92 -13.65
N SER A 33 -7.13 13.15 -13.48
CA SER A 33 -6.63 14.30 -14.22
C SER A 33 -5.28 14.79 -13.68
N ALA A 34 -4.56 15.59 -14.45
CA ALA A 34 -3.31 16.20 -13.99
C ALA A 34 -3.53 17.10 -12.75
N SER A 35 -4.68 17.78 -12.67
CA SER A 35 -5.05 18.58 -11.49
C SER A 35 -5.31 17.72 -10.26
N ASP A 36 -5.92 16.53 -10.42
CA ASP A 36 -6.09 15.59 -9.31
C ASP A 36 -4.74 15.08 -8.81
N VAL A 37 -3.82 14.74 -9.72
CA VAL A 37 -2.45 14.32 -9.34
C VAL A 37 -1.75 15.42 -8.54
N ALA A 38 -1.83 16.67 -8.98
CA ALA A 38 -1.25 17.79 -8.26
C ALA A 38 -1.87 17.97 -6.85
N ALA A 39 -3.20 17.84 -6.74
CA ALA A 39 -3.89 17.90 -5.46
C ALA A 39 -3.50 16.73 -4.53
N MET A 40 -3.36 15.52 -5.06
CA MET A 40 -2.91 14.34 -4.29
C MET A 40 -1.49 14.54 -3.76
N ILE A 41 -0.57 15.10 -4.55
CA ILE A 41 0.80 15.42 -4.10
C ILE A 41 0.77 16.45 -2.97
N ALA A 42 0.01 17.52 -3.14
CA ALA A 42 -0.12 18.56 -2.12
C ALA A 42 -0.70 18.01 -0.81
N LYS A 43 -1.72 17.16 -0.90
CA LYS A 43 -2.33 16.46 0.24
C LYS A 43 -1.33 15.55 0.94
N ALA A 44 -0.63 14.69 0.20
CA ALA A 44 0.39 13.80 0.76
C ALA A 44 1.48 14.57 1.50
N LYS A 45 1.97 15.67 0.91
CA LYS A 45 2.96 16.55 1.53
C LYS A 45 2.46 17.15 2.84
N ALA A 46 1.20 17.57 2.92
CA ALA A 46 0.60 18.17 4.11
C ALA A 46 0.33 17.15 5.22
N GLU A 47 -0.12 15.94 4.85
CA GLU A 47 -0.59 14.92 5.80
C GLU A 47 0.49 13.93 6.24
N ARG A 48 1.64 13.90 5.58
CA ARG A 48 2.70 12.92 5.80
C ARG A 48 3.18 12.82 7.25
N LYS A 49 3.27 13.94 7.97
CA LYS A 49 3.93 13.99 9.28
C LYS A 49 5.35 13.37 9.17
N ASP A 50 5.63 12.32 9.96
CA ASP A 50 6.92 11.62 9.97
C ASP A 50 6.91 10.29 9.20
N GLN A 51 5.83 9.98 8.48
CA GLN A 51 5.75 8.75 7.69
C GLN A 51 6.73 8.80 6.51
N PRO A 52 7.49 7.71 6.26
CA PRO A 52 8.43 7.65 5.14
C PRO A 52 7.74 7.71 3.79
N ASN A 53 6.54 7.14 3.68
CA ASN A 53 5.73 7.07 2.48
C ASN A 53 4.25 7.30 2.79
N ILE A 54 3.55 8.04 1.91
CA ILE A 54 2.09 8.06 1.83
C ILE A 54 1.68 7.56 0.45
N ALA A 55 0.86 6.49 0.43
CA ALA A 55 0.22 5.98 -0.78
C ALA A 55 -1.24 6.44 -0.83
N GLN A 56 -1.68 6.90 -2.00
CA GLN A 56 -3.05 7.30 -2.29
C GLN A 56 -3.53 6.58 -3.55
N SER A 57 -4.69 5.92 -3.48
CA SER A 57 -5.26 5.24 -4.64
C SER A 57 -5.63 6.23 -5.74
N MET A 58 -5.10 6.01 -6.96
CA MET A 58 -5.38 6.79 -8.17
C MET A 58 -6.45 6.12 -9.04
N ILE A 59 -6.21 4.86 -9.40
CA ILE A 59 -7.08 4.06 -10.25
C ILE A 59 -7.51 2.83 -9.44
N GLN A 60 -8.79 2.52 -9.49
CA GLN A 60 -9.39 1.35 -8.87
C GLN A 60 -10.20 0.59 -9.93
N LEU A 61 -9.57 -0.35 -10.57
CA LEU A 61 -10.17 -1.20 -11.59
C LEU A 61 -9.65 -2.61 -11.43
N ALA A 62 -10.34 -3.42 -10.62
CA ALA A 62 -9.91 -4.79 -10.36
C ALA A 62 -9.67 -5.58 -11.67
N PRO A 63 -8.59 -6.35 -11.75
CA PRO A 63 -7.60 -6.64 -10.70
C PRO A 63 -6.49 -5.59 -10.56
N TYR A 64 -6.52 -4.51 -11.33
CA TYR A 64 -5.46 -3.51 -11.37
C TYR A 64 -5.65 -2.46 -10.28
N ASN A 65 -4.53 -2.01 -9.72
CA ASN A 65 -4.47 -0.92 -8.75
C ASN A 65 -3.31 0.01 -9.10
N VAL A 66 -3.61 1.31 -9.20
CA VAL A 66 -2.60 2.35 -9.38
C VAL A 66 -2.64 3.27 -8.18
N SER A 67 -1.49 3.50 -7.59
CA SER A 67 -1.32 4.41 -6.45
C SER A 67 -0.35 5.54 -6.78
N LEU A 68 -0.60 6.72 -6.23
CA LEU A 68 0.41 7.76 -6.09
C LEU A 68 1.13 7.54 -4.78
N GLU A 69 2.44 7.46 -4.82
CA GLU A 69 3.29 7.36 -3.64
C GLU A 69 4.14 8.61 -3.48
N TYR A 70 4.03 9.24 -2.34
CA TYR A 70 4.88 10.36 -1.93
C TYR A 70 5.87 9.85 -0.88
N ARG A 71 7.13 9.68 -1.27
CA ARG A 71 8.21 9.17 -0.43
C ARG A 71 9.16 10.31 -0.07
N ALA A 72 9.34 10.54 1.23
CA ALA A 72 10.22 11.60 1.74
C ALA A 72 11.37 11.08 2.58
N SER A 73 11.40 9.78 2.86
CA SER A 73 12.53 9.10 3.50
C SER A 73 12.53 7.62 3.13
N VAL A 74 13.61 6.95 3.43
CA VAL A 74 13.77 5.51 3.21
C VAL A 74 12.74 4.74 4.02
N GLY A 75 11.98 3.89 3.34
CA GLY A 75 11.04 2.95 3.93
C GLY A 75 11.57 1.51 3.88
N PRO A 76 10.74 0.52 4.25
CA PRO A 76 11.11 -0.89 4.14
C PRO A 76 11.31 -1.33 2.69
N ALA A 77 12.09 -2.38 2.50
CA ALA A 77 12.17 -3.14 1.27
C ALA A 77 10.91 -4.00 1.08
N ALA A 78 10.56 -4.33 -0.16
CA ALA A 78 9.38 -5.11 -0.49
C ALA A 78 9.66 -6.23 -1.51
N VAL A 79 8.83 -7.28 -1.44
CA VAL A 79 8.64 -8.30 -2.49
C VAL A 79 7.14 -8.51 -2.65
N HIS A 80 6.67 -8.51 -3.89
CA HIS A 80 5.33 -8.91 -4.27
C HIS A 80 5.42 -10.24 -5.02
N GLU A 81 5.01 -11.34 -4.37
CA GLU A 81 5.25 -12.70 -4.91
C GLU A 81 4.33 -13.05 -6.09
N THR A 82 3.21 -12.37 -6.24
CA THR A 82 2.16 -12.67 -7.24
C THR A 82 1.85 -11.50 -8.16
N GLU A 83 2.62 -10.42 -8.09
CA GLU A 83 2.41 -9.21 -8.85
C GLU A 83 3.75 -8.63 -9.30
N ALA A 84 3.84 -8.23 -10.56
CA ALA A 84 4.87 -7.31 -11.00
C ALA A 84 4.47 -5.88 -10.61
N GLU A 85 5.45 -5.01 -10.36
CA GLU A 85 5.19 -3.62 -10.03
C GLU A 85 5.89 -2.69 -11.02
N LEU A 86 5.13 -1.77 -11.60
CA LEU A 86 5.66 -0.74 -12.49
C LEU A 86 5.66 0.60 -11.77
N PHE A 87 6.82 1.26 -11.73
CA PHE A 87 6.98 2.63 -11.27
C PHE A 87 7.15 3.59 -12.44
N TYR A 88 6.44 4.72 -12.38
CA TYR A 88 6.75 5.91 -13.15
C TYR A 88 7.11 7.04 -12.21
N VAL A 89 8.29 7.65 -12.38
CA VAL A 89 8.74 8.76 -11.53
C VAL A 89 8.10 10.06 -12.01
N VAL A 90 7.12 10.54 -11.24
CA VAL A 90 6.39 11.80 -11.52
C VAL A 90 7.25 13.01 -11.20
N ASP A 91 7.99 12.95 -10.07
CA ASP A 91 8.86 14.04 -9.63
C ASP A 91 9.93 13.54 -8.64
N GLY A 92 11.05 14.27 -8.55
CA GLY A 92 12.16 13.96 -7.65
C GLY A 92 13.06 12.84 -8.14
N SER A 93 13.89 12.30 -7.24
CA SER A 93 14.85 11.23 -7.53
C SER A 93 15.13 10.34 -6.32
N ALA A 94 15.61 9.14 -6.59
CA ALA A 94 15.92 8.14 -5.58
C ALA A 94 17.00 7.17 -6.07
N THR A 95 17.53 6.34 -5.15
CA THR A 95 18.29 5.14 -5.50
C THR A 95 17.41 3.93 -5.27
N LEU A 96 17.11 3.21 -6.33
CA LEU A 96 16.36 1.95 -6.30
C LEU A 96 17.34 0.77 -6.35
N VAL A 97 17.19 -0.17 -5.41
CA VAL A 97 17.88 -1.47 -5.40
C VAL A 97 16.88 -2.53 -5.80
N THR A 98 17.24 -3.39 -6.77
CA THR A 98 16.41 -4.54 -7.21
C THR A 98 17.19 -5.84 -7.12
N GLY A 99 16.50 -6.96 -6.81
CA GLY A 99 17.14 -8.25 -6.54
C GLY A 99 17.83 -8.29 -5.17
N GLY A 100 18.68 -9.30 -4.97
CA GLY A 100 19.31 -9.53 -3.66
C GLY A 100 18.36 -10.19 -2.66
N THR A 101 18.66 -10.06 -1.36
CA THR A 101 17.92 -10.71 -0.27
C THR A 101 17.53 -9.71 0.79
N HIS A 102 16.30 -9.78 1.29
CA HIS A 102 15.84 -8.98 2.42
C HIS A 102 16.61 -9.30 3.69
N THR A 103 16.92 -8.26 4.46
CA THR A 103 17.30 -8.38 5.87
C THR A 103 16.06 -8.22 6.75
N GLU A 104 15.98 -8.95 7.86
CA GLU A 104 14.86 -8.86 8.83
C GLU A 104 13.48 -8.97 8.13
N SER A 105 13.31 -10.03 7.34
CA SER A 105 12.10 -10.21 6.52
C SER A 105 10.88 -10.60 7.34
N THR A 106 9.75 -9.98 7.05
CA THR A 106 8.42 -10.30 7.61
C THR A 106 7.44 -10.55 6.47
N ARG A 107 6.62 -11.61 6.61
CA ARG A 107 5.59 -11.98 5.62
C ARG A 107 4.22 -11.41 6.00
N ASN A 108 3.52 -10.90 4.99
CA ASN A 108 2.12 -10.51 5.07
C ASN A 108 1.39 -10.99 3.80
N GLY A 109 0.75 -12.15 3.87
CA GLY A 109 0.14 -12.81 2.71
C GLY A 109 1.17 -13.14 1.64
N ALA A 110 0.93 -12.71 0.41
CA ALA A 110 1.84 -12.84 -0.74
C ALA A 110 2.92 -11.74 -0.80
N ASN A 111 3.03 -10.90 0.23
CA ASN A 111 4.02 -9.85 0.30
C ASN A 111 5.06 -10.13 1.38
N LEU A 112 6.30 -9.74 1.11
CA LEU A 112 7.37 -9.70 2.10
C LEU A 112 7.82 -8.25 2.28
N THR A 113 8.09 -7.86 3.51
CA THR A 113 8.76 -6.61 3.82
C THR A 113 10.08 -6.92 4.53
N GLY A 114 11.10 -6.12 4.29
CA GLY A 114 12.40 -6.25 4.94
C GLY A 114 12.94 -4.89 5.34
N LYS A 115 13.91 -4.86 6.24
CA LYS A 115 14.55 -3.61 6.65
C LYS A 115 15.40 -3.00 5.54
N ALA A 116 16.09 -3.86 4.79
CA ALA A 116 16.97 -3.49 3.69
C ALA A 116 17.17 -4.68 2.74
N ILE A 117 17.91 -4.46 1.65
CA ILE A 117 18.37 -5.51 0.73
C ILE A 117 19.88 -5.63 0.82
N GLN A 118 20.38 -6.85 0.98
CA GLN A 118 21.78 -7.21 0.80
C GLN A 118 22.01 -7.73 -0.62
N GLY A 119 23.04 -7.24 -1.29
CA GLY A 119 23.27 -7.52 -2.71
C GLY A 119 22.27 -6.76 -3.59
N GLY A 120 22.01 -7.30 -4.78
CA GLY A 120 21.13 -6.65 -5.75
C GLY A 120 21.84 -5.57 -6.57
N GLN A 121 21.07 -4.94 -7.46
CA GLN A 121 21.56 -3.92 -8.38
C GLN A 121 20.98 -2.56 -8.01
N SER A 122 21.84 -1.59 -7.71
CA SER A 122 21.46 -0.21 -7.42
C SER A 122 21.40 0.61 -8.70
N ARG A 123 20.36 1.44 -8.83
CA ARG A 123 20.20 2.39 -9.94
C ARG A 123 19.66 3.70 -9.40
N LYS A 124 20.21 4.82 -9.89
CA LYS A 124 19.55 6.12 -9.74
C LYS A 124 18.34 6.16 -10.67
N ILE A 125 17.22 6.63 -10.14
CA ILE A 125 16.01 6.93 -10.90
C ILE A 125 15.60 8.37 -10.65
N ALA A 126 15.03 9.00 -11.67
CA ALA A 126 14.65 10.41 -11.64
C ALA A 126 13.35 10.63 -12.44
N LYS A 127 12.82 11.85 -12.36
CA LYS A 127 11.61 12.25 -13.07
C LYS A 127 11.63 11.84 -14.55
N GLY A 128 10.56 11.13 -14.96
CA GLY A 128 10.37 10.59 -16.30
C GLY A 128 10.79 9.14 -16.47
N ASP A 129 11.52 8.57 -15.51
CA ASP A 129 11.93 7.16 -15.60
C ASP A 129 10.76 6.22 -15.38
N PHE A 130 10.79 5.09 -16.12
CA PHE A 130 9.96 3.90 -15.92
C PHE A 130 10.81 2.75 -15.41
N VAL A 131 10.30 2.04 -14.41
CA VAL A 131 10.96 0.84 -13.88
C VAL A 131 9.92 -0.25 -13.72
N MET A 132 10.21 -1.45 -14.25
CA MET A 132 9.43 -2.66 -13.99
C MET A 132 10.20 -3.55 -13.03
N VAL A 133 9.58 -3.90 -11.92
CA VAL A 133 10.04 -4.92 -10.98
C VAL A 133 9.21 -6.18 -11.22
N PRO A 134 9.81 -7.30 -11.66
CA PRO A 134 9.10 -8.55 -11.83
C PRO A 134 8.52 -9.09 -10.52
N GLU A 135 7.49 -9.91 -10.60
CA GLU A 135 6.96 -10.65 -9.45
C GLU A 135 8.08 -11.44 -8.74
N GLY A 136 7.99 -11.55 -7.43
CA GLY A 136 8.98 -12.24 -6.60
C GLY A 136 10.33 -11.53 -6.48
N GLN A 137 10.56 -10.42 -7.18
CA GLN A 137 11.84 -9.71 -7.09
C GLN A 137 11.82 -8.69 -5.95
N ALA A 138 12.83 -8.78 -5.07
CA ALA A 138 13.04 -7.79 -4.02
C ALA A 138 13.37 -6.42 -4.62
N HIS A 139 12.80 -5.35 -4.04
CA HIS A 139 13.09 -3.98 -4.40
C HIS A 139 13.04 -3.03 -3.19
N TRP A 140 13.83 -1.96 -3.25
CA TRP A 140 14.00 -1.05 -2.13
C TRP A 140 14.51 0.31 -2.58
N PHE A 141 13.86 1.37 -2.13
CA PHE A 141 14.38 2.72 -2.27
C PHE A 141 15.39 2.99 -1.15
N SER A 142 16.66 2.71 -1.43
CA SER A 142 17.74 2.78 -0.44
C SER A 142 18.22 4.19 -0.12
N ALA A 143 17.89 5.17 -0.98
CA ALA A 143 18.10 6.58 -0.75
C ALA A 143 17.02 7.40 -1.46
N ILE A 144 16.61 8.50 -0.84
CA ILE A 144 15.67 9.48 -1.38
C ILE A 144 16.37 10.84 -1.40
N ASP A 145 16.43 11.47 -2.56
CA ASP A 145 17.04 12.80 -2.71
C ASP A 145 15.97 13.88 -2.42
N GLY A 146 15.77 14.19 -1.14
CA GLY A 146 14.71 15.07 -0.67
C GLY A 146 13.33 14.38 -0.68
N THR A 147 12.71 14.27 -1.85
CA THR A 147 11.46 13.53 -2.05
C THR A 147 11.44 12.85 -3.42
N VAL A 148 10.72 11.74 -3.54
CA VAL A 148 10.35 11.16 -4.82
C VAL A 148 8.85 10.88 -4.85
N VAL A 149 8.21 11.24 -5.96
CA VAL A 149 6.78 10.97 -6.22
C VAL A 149 6.69 9.97 -7.35
N LEU A 150 5.99 8.88 -7.09
CA LEU A 150 5.84 7.77 -8.02
C LEU A 150 4.36 7.51 -8.31
N MET A 151 4.06 7.07 -9.53
CA MET A 151 2.90 6.22 -9.79
C MET A 151 3.38 4.77 -9.72
N SER A 152 2.73 3.97 -8.87
CA SER A 152 2.95 2.54 -8.73
C SER A 152 1.74 1.80 -9.27
N LEU A 153 1.97 0.88 -10.20
CA LEU A 153 0.95 0.02 -10.80
C LEU A 153 1.28 -1.44 -10.50
N HIS A 154 0.40 -2.10 -9.74
CA HIS A 154 0.47 -3.53 -9.52
C HIS A 154 -0.21 -4.29 -10.66
N LEU A 155 0.54 -5.23 -11.24
CA LEU A 155 0.14 -6.08 -12.36
C LEU A 155 0.07 -7.52 -11.85
N PRO A 156 -1.14 -8.02 -11.49
CA PRO A 156 -1.31 -9.38 -11.04
C PRO A 156 -0.86 -10.40 -12.10
N HIS A 157 -0.28 -11.50 -11.64
CA HIS A 157 0.05 -12.60 -12.54
C HIS A 157 -1.21 -13.13 -13.23
N ALA A 158 -1.17 -13.26 -14.54
CA ALA A 158 -2.27 -13.89 -15.27
C ALA A 158 -2.31 -15.39 -14.89
N PRO A 159 -3.49 -15.94 -14.52
CA PRO A 159 -3.59 -17.37 -14.26
C PRO A 159 -3.13 -18.15 -15.48
N ALA A 160 -2.33 -19.19 -15.25
CA ALA A 160 -1.91 -20.11 -16.31
C ALA A 160 -3.17 -20.67 -17.02
N LYS A 161 -3.18 -20.60 -18.35
CA LYS A 161 -4.27 -21.16 -19.16
C LYS A 161 -4.21 -22.69 -19.16
#